data_391b53259e725f2eb4c6dadca353c368
#
_entry.id   391b53259e725f2eb4c6dadca353c368
#
_cell.length_a   1.000
_cell.length_b   1.000
_cell.length_c   1.000
_cell.angle_alpha   90.00
_cell.angle_beta   90.00
_cell.angle_gamma   90.00
#
_symmetry.space_group_name_H-M   'P 1'
#
loop_
_entity.id
_entity.type
_entity.pdbx_description
1 polymer ?
#
loop_
_entity_poly.entity_id
_entity_poly.type
_entity_poly.pdbx_seq_one_letter_code
_entity_poly.pdbx_strand_id
1 'polypeptide(L)'
;TGITMSDKTKSFTDQEALRFHTRGKPGKLEISPTKPMATQRDLSLAYSPGVAVPVQAIADNAETSYDYTSRGNMVAVISNGTAILGLGNLGALAAKPVMEGKAVLFKRFADVDSIDLEVDTEDPTAFIDAVKHLGPSFGGINLEDIRAPDCFIIEQQLRELMDLSLIHISEPTRPDYI
;
A
#
# COMPACT_ATOMS: atom_id res chain seq x y z
N THR A 1 6.61 -26.98 12.68
CA THR A 1 6.00 -27.86 11.65
C THR A 1 6.08 -27.08 10.34
N GLY A 2 7.07 -27.46 9.51
CA GLY A 2 7.40 -26.73 8.30
C GLY A 2 6.29 -26.79 7.26
N ILE A 3 6.05 -25.63 6.62
CA ILE A 3 5.21 -25.52 5.44
C ILE A 3 6.01 -26.11 4.28
N THR A 4 5.71 -27.35 3.91
CA THR A 4 6.23 -27.98 2.71
C THR A 4 5.39 -27.53 1.51
N MET A 5 5.69 -26.39 0.91
CA MET A 5 5.47 -26.25 -0.53
C MET A 5 6.35 -27.30 -1.21
N SER A 6 5.77 -28.09 -2.09
CA SER A 6 6.46 -29.16 -2.81
C SER A 6 7.79 -28.64 -3.38
N ASP A 7 8.89 -29.22 -2.96
CA ASP A 7 10.30 -28.84 -3.25
C ASP A 7 10.66 -28.91 -4.76
N LYS A 8 9.73 -29.33 -5.61
CA LYS A 8 9.99 -29.60 -7.05
C LYS A 8 9.73 -28.42 -7.99
N THR A 9 9.28 -27.27 -7.46
CA THR A 9 8.93 -26.09 -8.30
C THR A 9 9.63 -24.80 -7.89
N LYS A 10 10.39 -24.77 -6.80
CA LYS A 10 11.14 -23.57 -6.39
C LYS A 10 12.41 -23.41 -7.22
N SER A 11 12.52 -22.32 -7.95
CA SER A 11 13.76 -21.91 -8.64
C SER A 11 14.78 -21.23 -7.72
N PHE A 12 14.51 -21.12 -6.43
CA PHE A 12 15.33 -20.44 -5.42
C PHE A 12 15.26 -21.15 -4.06
N THR A 13 16.25 -20.93 -3.21
CA THR A 13 16.28 -21.41 -1.82
C THR A 13 15.66 -20.40 -0.86
N ASP A 14 15.22 -20.86 0.33
CA ASP A 14 14.69 -19.97 1.37
C ASP A 14 15.75 -18.94 1.82
N GLN A 15 17.04 -19.34 1.84
CA GLN A 15 18.14 -18.42 2.14
C GLN A 15 18.33 -17.33 1.07
N GLU A 16 18.14 -17.66 -0.20
CA GLU A 16 18.19 -16.66 -1.28
C GLU A 16 17.07 -15.67 -1.16
N ALA A 17 15.85 -16.13 -0.84
CA ALA A 17 14.71 -15.26 -0.58
C ALA A 17 14.97 -14.29 0.59
N LEU A 18 15.47 -14.78 1.71
CA LEU A 18 15.84 -13.94 2.86
C LEU A 18 16.96 -12.94 2.51
N ARG A 19 18.00 -13.38 1.81
CA ARG A 19 19.10 -12.52 1.36
C ARG A 19 18.63 -11.43 0.40
N PHE A 20 17.67 -11.73 -0.47
CA PHE A 20 17.09 -10.73 -1.36
C PHE A 20 16.46 -9.56 -0.59
N HIS A 21 15.75 -9.83 0.52
CA HIS A 21 15.11 -8.82 1.34
C HIS A 21 16.05 -8.04 2.26
N THR A 22 17.26 -8.56 2.52
CA THR A 22 18.24 -7.92 3.42
C THR A 22 19.40 -7.25 2.69
N ARG A 23 19.62 -7.55 1.40
CA ARG A 23 20.77 -7.05 0.64
C ARG A 23 20.68 -5.55 0.40
N GLY A 24 21.72 -4.82 0.77
CA GLY A 24 21.72 -3.36 0.67
C GLY A 24 20.84 -2.71 1.73
N LYS A 25 19.86 -1.91 1.34
CA LYS A 25 18.80 -1.46 2.25
C LYS A 25 17.79 -2.59 2.46
N PRO A 26 17.40 -2.89 3.70
CA PRO A 26 16.32 -3.85 3.95
C PRO A 26 14.99 -3.40 3.33
N GLY A 27 14.17 -4.39 2.94
CA GLY A 27 12.90 -4.14 2.28
C GLY A 27 13.04 -3.91 0.77
N LYS A 28 11.97 -3.43 0.15
CA LYS A 28 11.88 -3.23 -1.30
C LYS A 28 11.52 -1.81 -1.71
N LEU A 29 11.16 -0.96 -0.74
CA LEU A 29 10.73 0.41 -0.96
C LEU A 29 11.69 1.40 -0.31
N GLU A 30 11.83 2.55 -0.94
CA GLU A 30 12.44 3.74 -0.33
C GLU A 30 11.69 4.99 -0.80
N ILE A 31 11.74 6.05 0.01
CA ILE A 31 11.16 7.34 -0.34
C ILE A 31 12.30 8.24 -0.84
N SER A 32 12.11 8.83 -2.02
CA SER A 32 13.06 9.75 -2.62
C SER A 32 12.39 11.09 -2.93
N PRO A 33 13.02 12.22 -2.59
CA PRO A 33 12.48 13.53 -2.92
C PRO A 33 12.51 13.77 -4.43
N THR A 34 11.46 14.43 -4.97
CA THR A 34 11.34 14.78 -6.38
C THR A 34 11.80 16.22 -6.66
N LYS A 35 12.08 17.00 -5.64
CA LYS A 35 12.49 18.41 -5.73
C LYS A 35 13.88 18.60 -5.13
N PRO A 36 14.68 19.53 -5.64
CA PRO A 36 15.97 19.84 -5.04
C PRO A 36 15.78 20.45 -3.65
N MET A 37 16.65 20.06 -2.71
CA MET A 37 16.68 20.55 -1.34
C MET A 37 18.09 21.02 -0.94
N ALA A 38 18.82 21.61 -1.89
CA ALA A 38 20.23 21.93 -1.72
C ALA A 38 20.46 23.36 -1.21
N THR A 39 19.54 24.28 -1.47
CA THR A 39 19.69 25.69 -1.13
C THR A 39 18.67 26.16 -0.12
N GLN A 40 18.96 27.28 0.57
CA GLN A 40 18.02 27.95 1.46
C GLN A 40 16.73 28.37 0.72
N ARG A 41 16.86 28.72 -0.55
CA ARG A 41 15.71 29.04 -1.40
C ARG A 41 14.84 27.82 -1.63
N ASP A 42 15.42 26.65 -1.91
CA ASP A 42 14.67 25.39 -2.10
C ASP A 42 13.88 25.05 -0.85
N LEU A 43 14.52 25.15 0.32
CA LEU A 43 13.86 24.91 1.61
C LEU A 43 12.71 25.90 1.87
N SER A 44 12.90 27.17 1.49
CA SER A 44 11.87 28.21 1.67
C SER A 44 10.66 27.97 0.74
N LEU A 45 10.87 27.41 -0.44
CA LEU A 45 9.78 27.05 -1.36
C LEU A 45 9.10 25.74 -0.98
N ALA A 46 9.88 24.74 -0.57
CA ALA A 46 9.37 23.42 -0.27
C ALA A 46 8.67 23.32 1.10
N TYR A 47 9.03 24.18 2.04
CA TYR A 47 8.47 24.17 3.38
C TYR A 47 8.02 25.58 3.81
N SER A 48 8.74 26.26 4.67
CA SER A 48 8.29 27.55 5.20
C SER A 48 9.13 28.72 4.63
N PRO A 49 8.48 29.80 4.12
CA PRO A 49 7.04 30.11 4.10
C PRO A 49 6.30 29.67 2.83
N GLY A 50 6.99 29.22 1.77
CA GLY A 50 6.45 29.01 0.43
C GLY A 50 5.32 27.98 0.38
N VAL A 51 5.34 26.96 1.24
CA VAL A 51 4.31 25.91 1.31
C VAL A 51 2.91 26.46 1.63
N ALA A 52 2.79 27.64 2.21
CA ALA A 52 1.50 28.27 2.49
C ALA A 52 0.68 28.54 1.20
N VAL A 53 1.35 28.77 0.07
CA VAL A 53 0.70 29.05 -1.20
C VAL A 53 -0.08 27.84 -1.72
N PRO A 54 0.53 26.66 -1.94
CA PRO A 54 -0.23 25.47 -2.33
C PRO A 54 -1.24 25.02 -1.28
N VAL A 55 -0.99 25.21 0.02
CA VAL A 55 -1.99 24.93 1.07
C VAL A 55 -3.25 25.75 0.86
N GLN A 56 -3.12 27.07 0.61
CA GLN A 56 -4.29 27.92 0.36
C GLN A 56 -4.99 27.54 -0.95
N ALA A 57 -4.24 27.23 -2.01
CA ALA A 57 -4.83 26.82 -3.27
C ALA A 57 -5.67 25.53 -3.13
N ILE A 58 -5.20 24.54 -2.36
CA ILE A 58 -5.94 23.31 -2.08
C ILE A 58 -7.16 23.58 -1.19
N ALA A 59 -7.04 24.47 -0.22
CA ALA A 59 -8.18 24.86 0.63
C ALA A 59 -9.29 25.54 -0.18
N ASP A 60 -8.93 26.35 -1.19
CA ASP A 60 -9.88 27.03 -2.07
C ASP A 60 -10.47 26.08 -3.13
N ASN A 61 -9.69 25.10 -3.59
CA ASN A 61 -10.11 24.09 -4.56
C ASN A 61 -9.38 22.77 -4.32
N ALA A 62 -10.06 21.79 -3.73
CA ALA A 62 -9.50 20.49 -3.36
C ALA A 62 -8.89 19.71 -4.55
N GLU A 63 -9.39 19.90 -5.79
CA GLU A 63 -8.88 19.24 -6.99
C GLU A 63 -7.40 19.58 -7.26
N THR A 64 -6.96 20.77 -6.87
CA THR A 64 -5.56 21.19 -7.05
C THR A 64 -4.57 20.38 -6.18
N SER A 65 -5.07 19.57 -5.25
CA SER A 65 -4.24 18.60 -4.52
C SER A 65 -3.55 17.59 -5.45
N TYR A 66 -4.15 17.28 -6.57
CA TYR A 66 -3.56 16.41 -7.61
C TYR A 66 -2.40 17.07 -8.35
N ASP A 67 -2.39 18.41 -8.43
CA ASP A 67 -1.34 19.17 -9.11
C ASP A 67 -0.16 19.49 -8.18
N TYR A 68 -0.43 19.76 -6.90
CA TYR A 68 0.55 20.30 -5.97
C TYR A 68 1.12 19.26 -4.99
N THR A 69 0.60 18.04 -4.98
CA THR A 69 1.07 16.96 -4.09
C THR A 69 1.31 15.67 -4.86
N SER A 70 1.90 14.67 -4.20
CA SER A 70 2.08 13.33 -4.75
C SER A 70 0.77 12.55 -4.88
N ARG A 71 -0.35 13.08 -4.38
CA ARG A 71 -1.65 12.39 -4.34
C ARG A 71 -2.08 11.86 -5.72
N GLY A 72 -1.82 12.61 -6.79
CA GLY A 72 -2.23 12.25 -8.16
C GLY A 72 -1.58 10.97 -8.71
N ASN A 73 -0.46 10.54 -8.13
CA ASN A 73 0.24 9.31 -8.54
C ASN A 73 0.58 8.40 -7.36
N MET A 74 -0.14 8.50 -6.23
CA MET A 74 0.14 7.72 -5.04
C MET A 74 -1.01 6.76 -4.72
N VAL A 75 -0.73 5.45 -4.67
CA VAL A 75 -1.66 4.39 -4.29
C VAL A 75 -1.23 3.75 -2.98
N ALA A 76 -2.17 3.58 -2.05
CA ALA A 76 -1.94 2.77 -0.86
C ALA A 76 -2.26 1.29 -1.14
N VAL A 77 -1.35 0.38 -0.80
CA VAL A 77 -1.61 -1.06 -0.70
C VAL A 77 -1.94 -1.36 0.76
N ILE A 78 -3.19 -1.71 1.06
CA ILE A 78 -3.65 -1.85 2.44
C ILE A 78 -4.06 -3.28 2.74
N SER A 79 -3.57 -3.83 3.84
CA SER A 79 -3.86 -5.19 4.30
C SER A 79 -3.96 -5.25 5.82
N ASN A 80 -4.65 -6.27 6.33
CA ASN A 80 -4.56 -6.68 7.72
C ASN A 80 -3.90 -8.08 7.89
N GLY A 81 -3.44 -8.68 6.79
CA GLY A 81 -2.71 -9.94 6.80
C GLY A 81 -3.53 -11.16 7.23
N THR A 82 -4.86 -11.10 7.09
CA THR A 82 -5.75 -12.18 7.52
C THR A 82 -5.89 -13.32 6.50
N ALA A 83 -5.40 -13.12 5.25
CA ALA A 83 -5.42 -14.11 4.19
C ALA A 83 -4.19 -14.04 3.30
N ILE A 84 -3.00 -14.12 3.89
CA ILE A 84 -1.72 -14.10 3.15
C ILE A 84 -1.66 -15.34 2.26
N LEU A 85 -1.40 -15.13 0.97
CA LEU A 85 -1.41 -16.18 -0.06
C LEU A 85 -0.62 -17.43 0.34
N GLY A 86 -1.32 -18.58 0.43
CA GLY A 86 -0.74 -19.87 0.78
C GLY A 86 -0.31 -20.03 2.24
N LEU A 87 -0.44 -18.98 3.06
CA LEU A 87 0.01 -18.96 4.47
C LEU A 87 -1.13 -18.74 5.46
N GLY A 88 -2.25 -18.16 5.01
CA GLY A 88 -3.42 -17.87 5.84
C GLY A 88 -3.25 -16.63 6.72
N ASN A 89 -3.86 -16.64 7.90
CA ASN A 89 -3.83 -15.52 8.83
C ASN A 89 -2.53 -15.53 9.66
N LEU A 90 -1.58 -14.67 9.31
CA LEU A 90 -0.34 -14.45 10.06
C LEU A 90 -0.26 -13.02 10.65
N GLY A 91 -1.28 -12.20 10.41
CA GLY A 91 -1.38 -10.84 10.91
C GLY A 91 -0.70 -9.78 10.06
N ALA A 92 -1.01 -8.53 10.38
CA ALA A 92 -0.62 -7.36 9.61
C ALA A 92 0.89 -7.26 9.39
N LEU A 93 1.70 -7.36 10.44
CA LEU A 93 3.15 -7.22 10.35
C LEU A 93 3.78 -8.26 9.42
N ALA A 94 3.30 -9.50 9.45
CA ALA A 94 3.83 -10.56 8.60
C ALA A 94 3.47 -10.39 7.13
N ALA A 95 2.41 -9.65 6.80
CA ALA A 95 2.00 -9.32 5.43
C ALA A 95 2.94 -8.32 4.76
N LYS A 96 3.68 -7.49 5.52
CA LYS A 96 4.49 -6.40 4.99
C LYS A 96 5.40 -6.78 3.81
N PRO A 97 6.15 -7.89 3.81
CA PRO A 97 6.98 -8.24 2.66
C PRO A 97 6.17 -8.48 1.36
N VAL A 98 4.94 -8.99 1.48
CA VAL A 98 4.04 -9.18 0.32
C VAL A 98 3.53 -7.83 -0.17
N MET A 99 3.11 -6.95 0.75
CA MET A 99 2.57 -5.63 0.44
C MET A 99 3.61 -4.71 -0.21
N GLU A 100 4.85 -4.70 0.29
CA GLU A 100 5.96 -4.03 -0.39
C GLU A 100 6.19 -4.60 -1.80
N GLY A 101 6.08 -5.91 -1.98
CA GLY A 101 6.15 -6.55 -3.29
C GLY A 101 5.07 -6.03 -4.23
N LYS A 102 3.83 -5.93 -3.76
CA LYS A 102 2.72 -5.36 -4.53
C LYS A 102 2.97 -3.90 -4.92
N ALA A 103 3.45 -3.09 -3.99
CA ALA A 103 3.80 -1.69 -4.27
C ALA A 103 4.90 -1.57 -5.36
N VAL A 104 5.91 -2.44 -5.33
CA VAL A 104 6.94 -2.51 -6.40
C VAL A 104 6.34 -2.87 -7.75
N LEU A 105 5.33 -3.76 -7.79
CA LEU A 105 4.67 -4.11 -9.06
C LEU A 105 3.90 -2.92 -9.65
N PHE A 106 3.22 -2.10 -8.84
CA PHE A 106 2.60 -0.85 -9.29
C PHE A 106 3.63 0.07 -9.95
N LYS A 107 4.78 0.27 -9.29
CA LYS A 107 5.86 1.09 -9.85
C LYS A 107 6.44 0.49 -11.13
N ARG A 108 6.72 -0.80 -11.13
CA ARG A 108 7.37 -1.50 -12.24
C ARG A 108 6.53 -1.51 -13.51
N PHE A 109 5.22 -1.75 -13.41
CA PHE A 109 4.37 -2.01 -14.55
C PHE A 109 3.49 -0.82 -14.96
N ALA A 110 3.21 0.09 -14.04
CA ALA A 110 2.32 1.23 -14.30
C ALA A 110 2.95 2.59 -14.01
N ASP A 111 4.18 2.63 -13.51
CA ASP A 111 4.85 3.85 -13.01
C ASP A 111 4.03 4.62 -11.97
N VAL A 112 3.21 3.90 -11.20
CA VAL A 112 2.44 4.43 -10.07
C VAL A 112 3.28 4.29 -8.81
N ASP A 113 3.45 5.39 -8.09
CA ASP A 113 4.07 5.39 -6.76
C ASP A 113 3.12 4.70 -5.77
N SER A 114 3.66 3.84 -4.94
CA SER A 114 2.83 3.08 -4.01
C SER A 114 3.57 2.83 -2.70
N ILE A 115 2.81 2.90 -1.60
CA ILE A 115 3.28 2.48 -0.29
C ILE A 115 2.33 1.46 0.32
N ASP A 116 2.87 0.59 1.15
CA ASP A 116 2.11 -0.39 1.90
C ASP A 116 1.72 0.13 3.28
N LEU A 117 0.51 -0.22 3.71
CA LEU A 117 -0.04 0.13 5.02
C LEU A 117 -0.65 -1.11 5.65
N GLU A 118 -0.05 -1.59 6.72
CA GLU A 118 -0.53 -2.73 7.46
C GLU A 118 -1.39 -2.27 8.65
N VAL A 119 -2.70 -2.59 8.61
CA VAL A 119 -3.67 -2.21 9.64
C VAL A 119 -3.82 -3.37 10.62
N ASP A 120 -3.33 -3.21 11.83
CA ASP A 120 -3.29 -4.25 12.86
C ASP A 120 -4.65 -4.42 13.56
N THR A 121 -5.62 -4.94 12.80
CA THR A 121 -6.94 -5.32 13.31
C THR A 121 -7.58 -6.42 12.46
N GLU A 122 -8.30 -7.33 13.11
CA GLU A 122 -9.16 -8.31 12.44
C GLU A 122 -10.64 -7.88 12.39
N ASP A 123 -11.00 -6.78 13.08
CA ASP A 123 -12.35 -6.22 13.06
C ASP A 123 -12.56 -5.40 11.78
N PRO A 124 -13.50 -5.80 10.88
CA PRO A 124 -13.79 -5.07 9.66
C PRO A 124 -14.20 -3.62 9.90
N THR A 125 -14.94 -3.34 10.98
CA THR A 125 -15.39 -1.97 11.29
C THR A 125 -14.22 -1.08 11.65
N ALA A 126 -13.33 -1.54 12.52
CA ALA A 126 -12.11 -0.82 12.89
C ALA A 126 -11.18 -0.62 11.68
N PHE A 127 -11.08 -1.61 10.79
CA PHE A 127 -10.32 -1.51 9.55
C PHE A 127 -10.88 -0.42 8.63
N ILE A 128 -12.19 -0.44 8.38
CA ILE A 128 -12.88 0.57 7.56
C ILE A 128 -12.70 1.96 8.15
N ASP A 129 -12.85 2.10 9.46
CA ASP A 129 -12.67 3.37 10.17
C ASP A 129 -11.23 3.91 10.01
N ALA A 130 -10.22 3.06 10.08
CA ALA A 130 -8.84 3.47 9.86
C ALA A 130 -8.62 3.92 8.41
N VAL A 131 -9.05 3.13 7.44
CA VAL A 131 -8.78 3.35 6.02
C VAL A 131 -9.50 4.58 5.48
N LYS A 132 -10.77 4.81 5.85
CA LYS A 132 -11.54 5.97 5.34
C LYS A 132 -10.88 7.32 5.66
N HIS A 133 -10.16 7.42 6.78
CA HIS A 133 -9.49 8.65 7.18
C HIS A 133 -8.16 8.89 6.44
N LEU A 134 -7.65 7.91 5.70
CA LEU A 134 -6.43 8.03 4.90
C LEU A 134 -6.69 8.57 3.49
N GLY A 135 -7.96 8.66 3.07
CA GLY A 135 -8.34 9.06 1.72
C GLY A 135 -7.68 10.35 1.20
N PRO A 136 -7.52 11.41 1.99
CA PRO A 136 -6.86 12.64 1.52
C PRO A 136 -5.41 12.45 1.05
N SER A 137 -4.72 11.39 1.48
CA SER A 137 -3.32 11.15 1.16
C SER A 137 -3.07 10.44 -0.17
N PHE A 138 -4.12 9.82 -0.76
CA PHE A 138 -3.97 8.91 -1.90
C PHE A 138 -4.88 9.26 -3.06
N GLY A 139 -4.45 8.93 -4.26
CA GLY A 139 -5.28 8.95 -5.47
C GLY A 139 -6.06 7.66 -5.69
N GLY A 140 -5.65 6.58 -5.00
CA GLY A 140 -6.32 5.29 -5.04
C GLY A 140 -5.87 4.36 -3.93
N ILE A 141 -6.64 3.30 -3.71
CA ILE A 141 -6.37 2.28 -2.70
C ILE A 141 -6.48 0.90 -3.34
N ASN A 142 -5.53 0.03 -3.04
CA ASN A 142 -5.58 -1.40 -3.33
C ASN A 142 -5.70 -2.17 -2.00
N LEU A 143 -6.79 -2.91 -1.85
CA LEU A 143 -6.96 -3.84 -0.72
C LEU A 143 -6.35 -5.19 -1.09
N GLU A 144 -5.57 -5.78 -0.19
CA GLU A 144 -4.83 -7.02 -0.45
C GLU A 144 -4.83 -7.93 0.79
N ASP A 145 -4.83 -9.25 0.56
CA ASP A 145 -4.68 -10.28 1.60
C ASP A 145 -5.64 -10.15 2.81
N ILE A 146 -6.89 -9.79 2.53
CA ILE A 146 -7.97 -9.71 3.51
C ILE A 146 -8.88 -10.92 3.32
N ARG A 147 -9.15 -11.66 4.40
CA ARG A 147 -9.95 -12.89 4.35
C ARG A 147 -11.41 -12.65 3.92
N ALA A 148 -11.96 -13.62 3.22
CA ALA A 148 -13.40 -13.67 2.98
C ALA A 148 -14.15 -14.15 4.26
N PRO A 149 -15.38 -13.65 4.55
CA PRO A 149 -16.16 -12.70 3.76
C PRO A 149 -15.82 -11.22 4.02
N ASP A 150 -14.96 -10.91 5.00
CA ASP A 150 -14.67 -9.56 5.47
C ASP A 150 -14.20 -8.64 4.34
N CYS A 151 -13.40 -9.16 3.40
CA CYS A 151 -12.90 -8.40 2.26
C CYS A 151 -14.03 -7.78 1.42
N PHE A 152 -15.14 -8.48 1.21
CA PHE A 152 -16.28 -7.98 0.44
C PHE A 152 -17.04 -6.89 1.19
N ILE A 153 -17.19 -7.04 2.50
CA ILE A 153 -17.84 -6.05 3.37
C ILE A 153 -17.01 -4.77 3.40
N ILE A 154 -15.71 -4.89 3.60
CA ILE A 154 -14.76 -3.78 3.63
C ILE A 154 -14.76 -3.05 2.29
N GLU A 155 -14.64 -3.77 1.18
CA GLU A 155 -14.63 -3.18 -0.16
C GLU A 155 -15.91 -2.40 -0.43
N GLN A 156 -17.07 -3.00 -0.19
CA GLN A 156 -18.35 -2.34 -0.44
C GLN A 156 -18.49 -1.06 0.38
N GLN A 157 -18.21 -1.12 1.69
CA GLN A 157 -18.37 0.04 2.55
C GLN A 157 -17.37 1.17 2.22
N LEU A 158 -16.12 0.83 1.92
CA LEU A 158 -15.15 1.85 1.51
C LEU A 158 -15.50 2.50 0.18
N ARG A 159 -16.07 1.76 -0.78
CA ARG A 159 -16.60 2.35 -2.04
C ARG A 159 -17.74 3.34 -1.82
N GLU A 160 -18.58 3.10 -0.82
CA GLU A 160 -19.68 3.99 -0.46
C GLU A 160 -19.20 5.22 0.34
N LEU A 161 -18.14 5.07 1.12
CA LEU A 161 -17.64 6.11 2.04
C LEU A 161 -16.56 7.01 1.44
N MET A 162 -15.89 6.56 0.38
CA MET A 162 -14.72 7.25 -0.16
C MET A 162 -14.94 7.56 -1.66
N ASP A 163 -14.70 8.80 -2.02
CA ASP A 163 -14.66 9.22 -3.43
C ASP A 163 -13.24 9.02 -4.00
N LEU A 164 -12.82 7.74 -4.06
CA LEU A 164 -11.50 7.34 -4.53
C LEU A 164 -11.61 6.07 -5.40
N SER A 165 -10.65 5.91 -6.31
CA SER A 165 -10.46 4.64 -7.01
C SER A 165 -10.08 3.55 -6.01
N LEU A 166 -10.96 2.57 -5.84
CA LEU A 166 -10.72 1.40 -4.98
C LEU A 166 -10.59 0.15 -5.85
N ILE A 167 -9.45 -0.52 -5.76
CA ILE A 167 -9.18 -1.78 -6.42
C ILE A 167 -9.03 -2.85 -5.34
N HIS A 168 -9.84 -3.91 -5.43
CA HIS A 168 -9.64 -5.12 -4.66
C HIS A 168 -9.29 -6.25 -5.63
N ILE A 169 -8.10 -6.80 -5.49
CA ILE A 169 -7.71 -8.02 -6.20
C ILE A 169 -7.90 -9.16 -5.20
N SER A 170 -9.08 -9.78 -5.24
CA SER A 170 -9.24 -11.11 -4.66
C SER A 170 -8.67 -12.08 -5.67
N GLU A 171 -7.65 -12.84 -5.30
CA GLU A 171 -7.40 -14.07 -6.04
C GLU A 171 -8.63 -14.96 -5.91
N PRO A 172 -9.15 -15.52 -7.01
CA PRO A 172 -10.21 -16.50 -6.92
C PRO A 172 -9.66 -17.62 -6.03
N THR A 173 -10.24 -17.77 -4.85
CA THR A 173 -10.04 -18.97 -4.04
C THR A 173 -10.37 -20.14 -4.94
N ARG A 174 -9.34 -20.84 -5.44
CA ARG A 174 -9.56 -22.11 -6.14
C ARG A 174 -10.24 -23.04 -5.13
N PRO A 175 -11.45 -23.55 -5.42
CA PRO A 175 -12.14 -24.47 -4.52
C PRO A 175 -11.45 -25.83 -4.36
N ASP A 176 -10.31 -26.03 -5.00
CA ASP A 176 -9.77 -27.35 -5.33
C ASP A 176 -8.60 -27.80 -4.47
N TYR A 177 -8.38 -27.18 -3.32
CA TYR A 177 -7.43 -27.69 -2.33
C TYR A 177 -8.12 -27.93 -0.98
N ILE A 178 -8.99 -28.94 -0.98
CA ILE A 178 -9.34 -29.71 0.23
C ILE A 178 -8.44 -30.93 0.28
#